data_a178d2f81a6f05f6a55c71c2da24793c
#
_entry.id   a178d2f81a6f05f6a55c71c2da24793c
#
_cell.length_a   1.000
_cell.length_b   1.000
_cell.length_c   1.000
_cell.angle_alpha   90.00
_cell.angle_beta   90.00
_cell.angle_gamma   90.00
#
_symmetry.space_group_name_H-M   'P 1'
#
loop_
_entity.id
_entity.type
_entity.pdbx_description
1 polymer ?
#
loop_
_entity_poly.entity_id
_entity_poly.type
_entity_poly.pdbx_seq_one_letter_code
_entity_poly.pdbx_strand_id
1 'polypeptide(L)'
;MFTSLFYLKMKRIIFLILGVFCCCSVSAQDLPNEFYAKVVGISDGDTFKVLYQENQEVKVRLNYIDAPEKGQPFGKSAKKYASDLCFGKEVKIVRQKKKDRYQRIIAEVFVGETNINKEIVRAGYAWHFKKYSSDKEYDKIETEARENKRGLWQDKNPVAPWVWRDIKKQKRALEKSTPF
;
A
#
# COMPACT_ATOMS: atom_id res chain seq x y z
N MET A 1 -43.54 -43.57 29.38
CA MET A 1 -43.50 -42.23 30.01
C MET A 1 -42.11 -41.63 30.17
N PHE A 2 -41.04 -42.38 29.96
CA PHE A 2 -39.63 -41.91 30.09
C PHE A 2 -39.05 -41.24 28.84
N THR A 3 -39.57 -41.50 27.63
CA THR A 3 -39.02 -40.99 26.37
C THR A 3 -39.36 -39.52 26.10
N SER A 4 -40.47 -39.01 26.60
CA SER A 4 -40.92 -37.63 26.39
C SER A 4 -40.06 -36.60 27.14
N LEU A 5 -39.61 -36.94 28.34
CA LEU A 5 -38.82 -36.05 29.19
C LEU A 5 -37.36 -35.87 28.66
N PHE A 6 -36.83 -36.94 28.06
CA PHE A 6 -35.49 -36.93 27.43
C PHE A 6 -35.47 -36.06 26.16
N TYR A 7 -36.52 -36.13 25.36
CA TYR A 7 -36.69 -35.37 24.13
C TYR A 7 -36.85 -33.86 24.40
N LEU A 8 -37.55 -33.49 25.46
CA LEU A 8 -37.65 -32.07 25.87
C LEU A 8 -36.34 -31.50 26.41
N LYS A 9 -35.57 -32.28 27.17
CA LYS A 9 -34.24 -31.85 27.64
C LYS A 9 -33.26 -31.68 26.48
N MET A 10 -33.28 -32.58 25.51
CA MET A 10 -32.42 -32.48 24.30
C MET A 10 -32.75 -31.25 23.47
N LYS A 11 -34.02 -30.92 23.26
CA LYS A 11 -34.42 -29.68 22.53
C LYS A 11 -33.95 -28.42 23.26
N ARG A 12 -34.00 -28.36 24.59
CA ARG A 12 -33.50 -27.22 25.36
C ARG A 12 -31.99 -27.05 25.26
N ILE A 13 -31.24 -28.14 25.24
CA ILE A 13 -29.77 -28.11 25.07
C ILE A 13 -29.41 -27.66 23.65
N ILE A 14 -30.11 -28.11 22.62
CA ILE A 14 -29.89 -27.69 21.23
C ILE A 14 -30.22 -26.19 21.05
N PHE A 15 -31.28 -25.69 21.68
CA PHE A 15 -31.61 -24.26 21.67
C PHE A 15 -30.57 -23.39 22.41
N LEU A 16 -29.99 -23.92 23.51
CA LEU A 16 -28.91 -23.23 24.22
C LEU A 16 -27.60 -23.19 23.44
N ILE A 17 -27.28 -24.24 22.67
CA ILE A 17 -26.09 -24.26 21.81
C ILE A 17 -26.28 -23.38 20.57
N LEU A 18 -27.48 -23.29 20.00
CA LEU A 18 -27.77 -22.37 18.87
C LEU A 18 -27.79 -20.89 19.31
N GLY A 19 -28.08 -20.61 20.58
CA GLY A 19 -28.12 -19.24 21.09
C GLY A 19 -26.74 -18.63 21.42
N VAL A 20 -25.70 -19.46 21.54
CA VAL A 20 -24.32 -19.01 21.83
C VAL A 20 -23.48 -18.77 20.53
N PHE A 21 -23.99 -19.22 19.39
CA PHE A 21 -23.45 -18.80 18.09
C PHE A 21 -23.99 -17.40 17.73
N CYS A 22 -23.95 -16.48 18.73
CA CYS A 22 -24.12 -15.06 18.49
C CYS A 22 -22.92 -14.62 17.65
N CYS A 23 -23.14 -14.49 16.34
CA CYS A 23 -22.25 -13.86 15.41
C CYS A 23 -21.54 -12.67 16.05
N CYS A 24 -20.31 -12.85 16.44
CA CYS A 24 -19.34 -11.76 16.39
C CYS A 24 -19.20 -11.42 14.89
N SER A 25 -20.14 -10.65 14.37
CA SER A 25 -19.95 -9.92 13.16
C SER A 25 -18.76 -9.00 13.46
N VAL A 26 -17.55 -9.45 13.13
CA VAL A 26 -16.39 -8.57 13.06
C VAL A 26 -16.75 -7.58 11.96
N SER A 27 -17.41 -6.51 12.38
CA SER A 27 -17.59 -5.34 11.54
C SER A 27 -16.19 -4.97 11.06
N ALA A 28 -15.97 -4.97 9.74
CA ALA A 28 -14.76 -4.46 9.17
C ALA A 28 -14.70 -2.97 9.56
N GLN A 29 -14.08 -2.69 10.72
CA GLN A 29 -13.96 -1.33 11.22
C GLN A 29 -13.24 -0.52 10.17
N ASP A 30 -13.90 0.53 9.69
CA ASP A 30 -13.25 1.49 8.80
C ASP A 30 -12.03 2.06 9.53
N LEU A 31 -10.88 1.93 8.88
CA LEU A 31 -9.63 2.44 9.44
C LEU A 31 -9.76 3.92 9.76
N PRO A 32 -9.22 4.42 10.89
CA PRO A 32 -9.17 5.85 11.20
C PRO A 32 -8.48 6.65 10.08
N ASN A 33 -8.72 7.96 10.01
CA ASN A 33 -8.02 8.82 9.05
C ASN A 33 -6.51 8.89 9.35
N GLU A 34 -6.15 8.81 10.64
CA GLU A 34 -4.78 8.70 11.12
C GLU A 34 -4.68 7.50 12.06
N PHE A 35 -3.63 6.70 11.90
CA PHE A 35 -3.34 5.57 12.77
C PHE A 35 -1.88 5.17 12.71
N TYR A 36 -1.43 4.41 13.70
CA TYR A 36 -0.11 3.82 13.75
C TYR A 36 -0.17 2.35 13.35
N ALA A 37 0.86 1.88 12.63
CA ALA A 37 0.96 0.49 12.23
C ALA A 37 2.42 0.11 11.98
N LYS A 38 2.75 -1.17 12.13
CA LYS A 38 4.10 -1.68 11.87
C LYS A 38 4.26 -2.03 10.40
N VAL A 39 5.33 -1.56 9.76
CA VAL A 39 5.65 -1.95 8.37
C VAL A 39 6.20 -3.39 8.36
N VAL A 40 5.47 -4.30 7.72
CA VAL A 40 5.82 -5.73 7.65
C VAL A 40 6.19 -6.18 6.24
N GLY A 41 6.07 -5.31 5.24
CA GLY A 41 6.46 -5.64 3.87
C GLY A 41 6.56 -4.42 2.98
N ILE A 42 7.49 -4.47 2.02
CA ILE A 42 7.67 -3.47 0.97
C ILE A 42 7.50 -4.20 -0.37
N SER A 43 6.48 -3.85 -1.14
CA SER A 43 6.24 -4.46 -2.47
C SER A 43 7.15 -3.84 -3.53
N ASP A 44 7.16 -2.53 -3.56
CA ASP A 44 7.97 -1.67 -4.44
C ASP A 44 8.29 -0.34 -3.72
N GLY A 45 8.84 0.64 -4.41
CA GLY A 45 9.27 1.92 -3.81
C GLY A 45 8.15 2.76 -3.21
N ASP A 46 6.88 2.46 -3.50
CA ASP A 46 5.73 3.26 -3.07
C ASP A 46 4.52 2.43 -2.60
N THR A 47 4.69 1.13 -2.42
CA THR A 47 3.61 0.23 -1.97
C THR A 47 4.10 -0.63 -0.80
N PHE A 48 3.47 -0.44 0.35
CA PHE A 48 3.82 -1.06 1.62
C PHE A 48 2.71 -1.98 2.11
N LYS A 49 3.10 -2.93 2.95
CA LYS A 49 2.22 -3.72 3.80
C LYS A 49 2.48 -3.34 5.24
N VAL A 50 1.43 -2.99 5.96
CA VAL A 50 1.51 -2.66 7.38
C VAL A 50 0.57 -3.55 8.17
N LEU A 51 0.92 -3.79 9.43
CA LEU A 51 0.12 -4.55 10.37
C LEU A 51 -0.49 -3.57 11.38
N TYR A 52 -1.81 -3.37 11.29
CA TYR A 52 -2.58 -2.53 12.19
C TYR A 52 -3.15 -3.39 13.33
N GLN A 53 -3.06 -2.90 14.56
CA GLN A 53 -3.53 -3.61 15.77
C GLN A 53 -3.06 -5.08 15.83
N GLU A 54 -1.80 -5.33 15.40
CA GLU A 54 -1.11 -6.63 15.43
C GLU A 54 -1.72 -7.76 14.58
N ASN A 55 -2.91 -7.60 14.03
CA ASN A 55 -3.62 -8.66 13.31
C ASN A 55 -4.21 -8.29 11.95
N GLN A 56 -4.33 -7.00 11.63
CA GLN A 56 -4.92 -6.56 10.37
C GLN A 56 -3.87 -6.11 9.37
N GLU A 57 -3.60 -6.92 8.32
CA GLU A 57 -2.74 -6.52 7.21
C GLU A 57 -3.45 -5.47 6.34
N VAL A 58 -2.82 -4.32 6.15
CA VAL A 58 -3.30 -3.23 5.31
C VAL A 58 -2.28 -2.92 4.23
N LYS A 59 -2.74 -2.81 2.97
CA LYS A 59 -1.91 -2.36 1.85
C LYS A 59 -2.00 -0.85 1.69
N VAL A 60 -0.85 -0.20 1.74
CA VAL A 60 -0.69 1.27 1.64
C VAL A 60 -0.01 1.61 0.33
N ARG A 61 -0.59 2.52 -0.45
CA ARG A 61 0.02 3.18 -1.60
C ARG A 61 0.40 4.59 -1.19
N LEU A 62 1.69 4.92 -1.26
CA LEU A 62 2.16 6.25 -0.94
C LEU A 62 1.54 7.29 -1.88
N ASN A 63 0.97 8.34 -1.29
CA ASN A 63 0.29 9.40 -2.01
C ASN A 63 1.30 10.32 -2.71
N TYR A 64 0.86 10.99 -3.77
CA TYR A 64 1.57 12.05 -4.51
C TYR A 64 2.83 11.63 -5.26
N ILE A 65 3.28 10.39 -5.12
CA ILE A 65 4.49 9.89 -5.75
C ILE A 65 4.24 8.66 -6.62
N ASP A 66 5.13 8.39 -7.56
CA ASP A 66 5.13 7.18 -8.37
C ASP A 66 6.58 6.67 -8.50
N ALA A 67 6.85 5.52 -7.91
CA ALA A 67 8.18 4.93 -7.90
C ALA A 67 8.37 3.97 -9.08
N PRO A 68 9.63 3.76 -9.54
CA PRO A 68 9.91 2.77 -10.58
C PRO A 68 9.37 1.38 -10.21
N GLU A 69 8.71 0.75 -11.18
CA GLU A 69 8.07 -0.55 -11.07
C GLU A 69 9.10 -1.69 -10.90
N LYS A 70 8.63 -2.82 -10.36
CA LYS A 70 9.44 -4.04 -10.34
C LYS A 70 9.86 -4.42 -11.78
N GLY A 71 11.19 -4.51 -12.01
CA GLY A 71 11.78 -4.78 -13.32
C GLY A 71 12.01 -3.54 -14.20
N GLN A 72 11.64 -2.36 -13.72
CA GLN A 72 12.08 -1.09 -14.29
C GLN A 72 13.48 -0.73 -13.75
N PRO A 73 14.33 -0.03 -14.53
CA PRO A 73 15.57 0.54 -13.99
C PRO A 73 15.30 1.30 -12.69
N PHE A 74 16.17 1.18 -11.71
CA PHE A 74 16.05 1.72 -10.35
C PHE A 74 14.89 1.19 -9.49
N GLY A 75 14.02 0.29 -9.98
CA GLY A 75 12.93 -0.26 -9.17
C GLY A 75 13.40 -1.05 -7.93
N LYS A 76 14.50 -1.82 -8.08
CA LYS A 76 15.12 -2.52 -6.94
C LYS A 76 15.72 -1.54 -5.92
N SER A 77 16.37 -0.48 -6.41
CA SER A 77 16.98 0.55 -5.55
C SER A 77 15.92 1.36 -4.80
N ALA A 78 14.83 1.74 -5.49
CA ALA A 78 13.69 2.42 -4.87
C ALA A 78 13.07 1.57 -3.75
N LYS A 79 12.82 0.28 -4.02
CA LYS A 79 12.32 -0.66 -3.02
C LYS A 79 13.28 -0.79 -1.83
N LYS A 80 14.59 -0.93 -2.10
CA LYS A 80 15.60 -1.04 -1.03
C LYS A 80 15.61 0.22 -0.18
N TYR A 81 15.64 1.39 -0.79
CA TYR A 81 15.65 2.67 -0.06
C TYR A 81 14.41 2.83 0.81
N ALA A 82 13.20 2.56 0.27
CA ALA A 82 11.97 2.59 1.04
C ALA A 82 12.01 1.59 2.22
N SER A 83 12.59 0.41 2.01
CA SER A 83 12.78 -0.59 3.08
C SER A 83 13.72 -0.08 4.17
N ASP A 84 14.86 0.49 3.81
CA ASP A 84 15.84 1.01 4.77
C ASP A 84 15.23 2.15 5.64
N LEU A 85 14.32 2.94 5.06
CA LEU A 85 13.63 4.01 5.78
C LEU A 85 12.64 3.49 6.84
N CYS A 86 11.84 2.46 6.53
CA CYS A 86 10.66 2.17 7.36
C CYS A 86 10.38 0.69 7.64
N PHE A 87 11.05 -0.29 7.01
CA PHE A 87 10.76 -1.71 7.27
C PHE A 87 10.99 -2.09 8.73
N GLY A 88 10.02 -2.78 9.31
CA GLY A 88 10.04 -3.21 10.72
C GLY A 88 9.70 -2.11 11.73
N LYS A 89 9.61 -0.85 11.30
CA LYS A 89 9.30 0.29 12.18
C LYS A 89 7.79 0.48 12.33
N GLU A 90 7.40 1.10 13.41
CA GLU A 90 6.08 1.70 13.57
C GLU A 90 6.03 3.02 12.81
N VAL A 91 4.98 3.22 12.02
CA VAL A 91 4.77 4.41 11.21
C VAL A 91 3.40 5.03 11.49
N LYS A 92 3.33 6.35 11.47
CA LYS A 92 2.07 7.07 11.41
C LYS A 92 1.59 7.11 9.97
N ILE A 93 0.33 6.77 9.74
CA ILE A 93 -0.32 6.74 8.43
C ILE A 93 -1.44 7.77 8.44
N VAL A 94 -1.36 8.73 7.52
CA VAL A 94 -2.40 9.74 7.26
C VAL A 94 -3.06 9.41 5.93
N ARG A 95 -4.24 8.79 5.99
CA ARG A 95 -4.89 8.25 4.79
C ARG A 95 -5.86 9.23 4.15
N GLN A 96 -6.06 9.10 2.84
CA GLN A 96 -7.19 9.67 2.14
C GLN A 96 -8.47 8.86 2.39
N LYS A 97 -9.64 9.50 2.28
CA LYS A 97 -10.94 8.85 2.51
C LYS A 97 -11.21 7.68 1.56
N LYS A 98 -10.75 7.76 0.30
CA LYS A 98 -11.01 6.75 -0.72
C LYS A 98 -9.83 5.80 -0.88
N LYS A 99 -10.12 4.51 -1.07
CA LYS A 99 -9.17 3.50 -1.53
C LYS A 99 -9.03 3.57 -3.06
N ASP A 100 -7.92 3.05 -3.57
CA ASP A 100 -7.74 2.88 -5.00
C ASP A 100 -8.52 1.64 -5.53
N ARG A 101 -8.47 1.45 -6.86
CA ARG A 101 -9.12 0.29 -7.52
C ARG A 101 -8.59 -1.08 -7.07
N TYR A 102 -7.43 -1.13 -6.44
CA TYR A 102 -6.81 -2.34 -5.90
C TYR A 102 -7.03 -2.50 -4.39
N GLN A 103 -7.96 -1.74 -3.81
CA GLN A 103 -8.30 -1.73 -2.38
C GLN A 103 -7.13 -1.32 -1.46
N ARG A 104 -6.10 -0.65 -2.01
CA ARG A 104 -5.04 -0.06 -1.21
C ARG A 104 -5.52 1.26 -0.63
N ILE A 105 -5.16 1.55 0.61
CA ILE A 105 -5.32 2.91 1.14
C ILE A 105 -4.25 3.81 0.54
N ILE A 106 -4.65 5.02 0.16
CA ILE A 106 -3.74 6.05 -0.33
C ILE A 106 -3.37 6.92 0.86
N ALA A 107 -2.08 7.06 1.19
CA ALA A 107 -1.65 7.72 2.41
C ALA A 107 -0.29 8.43 2.29
N GLU A 108 -0.08 9.38 3.19
CA GLU A 108 1.26 9.80 3.59
C GLU A 108 1.69 8.98 4.80
N VAL A 109 2.96 8.62 4.82
CA VAL A 109 3.55 7.75 5.83
C VAL A 109 4.70 8.48 6.52
N PHE A 110 4.74 8.40 7.84
CA PHE A 110 5.74 9.09 8.65
C PHE A 110 6.45 8.13 9.61
N VAL A 111 7.77 8.27 9.70
CA VAL A 111 8.59 7.71 10.78
C VAL A 111 9.01 8.85 11.69
N GLY A 112 8.44 8.95 12.88
CA GLY A 112 8.54 10.16 13.68
C GLY A 112 8.00 11.37 12.90
N GLU A 113 8.80 12.42 12.77
CA GLU A 113 8.46 13.63 12.02
C GLU A 113 8.80 13.53 10.51
N THR A 114 9.48 12.47 10.10
CA THR A 114 9.97 12.33 8.73
C THR A 114 8.89 11.81 7.80
N ASN A 115 8.48 12.60 6.81
CA ASN A 115 7.57 12.19 5.74
C ASN A 115 8.29 11.30 4.73
N ILE A 116 7.99 9.99 4.74
CA ILE A 116 8.64 8.98 3.90
C ILE A 116 8.37 9.21 2.42
N ASN A 117 7.17 9.68 2.06
CA ASN A 117 6.83 9.99 0.67
C ASN A 117 7.79 11.06 0.11
N LYS A 118 8.02 12.13 0.86
CA LYS A 118 8.94 13.20 0.47
C LYS A 118 10.39 12.74 0.44
N GLU A 119 10.81 11.92 1.40
CA GLU A 119 12.18 11.40 1.45
C GLU A 119 12.52 10.54 0.23
N ILE A 120 11.60 9.70 -0.23
CA ILE A 120 11.82 8.87 -1.42
C ILE A 120 12.01 9.74 -2.67
N VAL A 121 11.23 10.83 -2.81
CA VAL A 121 11.40 11.81 -3.91
C VAL A 121 12.73 12.56 -3.77
N ARG A 122 13.08 13.03 -2.57
CA ARG A 122 14.32 13.78 -2.29
C ARG A 122 15.56 12.96 -2.62
N ALA A 123 15.52 11.66 -2.34
CA ALA A 123 16.58 10.72 -2.69
C ALA A 123 16.61 10.34 -4.17
N GLY A 124 15.63 10.80 -4.97
CA GLY A 124 15.55 10.49 -6.39
C GLY A 124 15.09 9.07 -6.68
N TYR A 125 14.26 8.46 -5.83
CA TYR A 125 13.72 7.11 -6.04
C TYR A 125 12.23 7.07 -6.35
N ALA A 126 11.59 8.24 -6.49
CA ALA A 126 10.24 8.37 -7.05
C ALA A 126 10.08 9.70 -7.78
N TRP A 127 9.09 9.73 -8.65
CA TRP A 127 8.60 10.91 -9.34
C TRP A 127 7.51 11.58 -8.50
N HIS A 128 7.42 12.92 -8.51
CA HIS A 128 6.21 13.61 -8.11
C HIS A 128 5.09 13.31 -9.12
N PHE A 129 4.00 12.71 -8.66
CA PHE A 129 2.91 12.30 -9.55
C PHE A 129 1.90 13.45 -9.74
N LYS A 130 2.24 14.39 -10.59
CA LYS A 130 1.51 15.66 -10.85
C LYS A 130 0.04 15.46 -11.26
N LYS A 131 -0.33 14.30 -11.77
CA LYS A 131 -1.72 13.96 -12.07
C LYS A 131 -2.63 13.98 -10.83
N TYR A 132 -2.08 13.72 -9.66
CA TYR A 132 -2.80 13.60 -8.39
C TYR A 132 -2.33 14.58 -7.32
N SER A 133 -1.38 15.44 -7.64
CA SER A 133 -0.84 16.42 -6.71
C SER A 133 -0.35 17.66 -7.42
N SER A 134 -0.73 18.83 -6.88
CA SER A 134 -0.20 20.15 -7.26
C SER A 134 0.68 20.75 -6.17
N ASP A 135 1.13 19.93 -5.21
CA ASP A 135 1.95 20.37 -4.09
C ASP A 135 3.32 20.86 -4.56
N LYS A 136 3.59 22.14 -4.32
CA LYS A 136 4.83 22.82 -4.73
C LYS A 136 6.07 22.33 -4.00
N GLU A 137 5.91 21.76 -2.81
CA GLU A 137 7.03 21.19 -2.07
C GLU A 137 7.54 19.92 -2.76
N TYR A 138 6.64 19.04 -3.24
CA TYR A 138 7.04 17.87 -4.05
C TYR A 138 7.71 18.29 -5.37
N ASP A 139 7.22 19.35 -6.03
CA ASP A 139 7.88 19.89 -7.23
C ASP A 139 9.31 20.34 -6.94
N LYS A 140 9.50 21.07 -5.82
CA LYS A 140 10.80 21.59 -5.42
C LYS A 140 11.79 20.46 -5.11
N ILE A 141 11.41 19.50 -4.27
CA ILE A 141 12.30 18.41 -3.89
C ILE A 141 12.63 17.48 -5.06
N GLU A 142 11.70 17.26 -6.01
CA GLU A 142 11.98 16.52 -7.25
C GLU A 142 12.99 17.29 -8.10
N THR A 143 12.81 18.60 -8.28
CA THR A 143 13.73 19.45 -9.04
C THR A 143 15.15 19.39 -8.47
N GLU A 144 15.27 19.56 -7.15
CA GLU A 144 16.57 19.44 -6.47
C GLU A 144 17.21 18.05 -6.64
N ALA A 145 16.40 16.97 -6.60
CA ALA A 145 16.90 15.62 -6.82
C ALA A 145 17.43 15.44 -8.26
N ARG A 146 16.74 16.02 -9.26
CA ARG A 146 17.15 16.01 -10.69
C ARG A 146 18.44 16.77 -10.92
N GLU A 147 18.55 18.00 -10.43
CA GLU A 147 19.72 18.86 -10.57
C GLU A 147 20.97 18.22 -9.96
N ASN A 148 20.80 17.54 -8.82
CA ASN A 148 21.87 16.82 -8.13
C ASN A 148 22.07 15.38 -8.60
N LYS A 149 21.38 14.95 -9.68
CA LYS A 149 21.47 13.60 -10.27
C LYS A 149 21.33 12.48 -9.23
N ARG A 150 20.42 12.64 -8.26
CA ARG A 150 20.19 11.63 -7.21
C ARG A 150 19.39 10.45 -7.76
N GLY A 151 19.70 9.26 -7.27
CA GLY A 151 18.93 8.05 -7.55
C GLY A 151 18.72 7.80 -9.05
N LEU A 152 17.47 7.72 -9.50
CA LEU A 152 17.08 7.48 -10.90
C LEU A 152 17.49 8.63 -11.86
N TRP A 153 17.74 9.82 -11.31
CA TRP A 153 18.14 10.99 -12.10
C TRP A 153 19.60 10.95 -12.58
N GLN A 154 20.36 9.91 -12.20
CA GLN A 154 21.67 9.60 -12.80
C GLN A 154 21.53 9.07 -14.25
N ASP A 155 20.37 8.50 -14.58
CA ASP A 155 20.07 8.07 -15.95
C ASP A 155 19.92 9.29 -16.86
N LYS A 156 20.49 9.22 -18.07
CA LYS A 156 20.35 10.27 -19.07
C LYS A 156 18.91 10.42 -19.57
N ASN A 157 18.16 9.31 -19.59
CA ASN A 157 16.80 9.24 -20.09
C ASN A 157 15.89 8.46 -19.12
N PRO A 158 15.63 9.00 -17.93
CA PRO A 158 14.83 8.31 -16.95
C PRO A 158 13.38 8.17 -17.43
N VAL A 159 12.88 6.94 -17.47
CA VAL A 159 11.51 6.64 -17.91
C VAL A 159 10.57 6.72 -16.71
N ALA A 160 9.50 7.50 -16.83
CA ALA A 160 8.50 7.61 -15.77
C ALA A 160 7.70 6.29 -15.62
N PRO A 161 7.29 5.91 -14.39
CA PRO A 161 6.61 4.64 -14.14
C PRO A 161 5.31 4.48 -14.96
N TRP A 162 4.53 5.54 -15.14
CA TRP A 162 3.32 5.50 -15.98
C TRP A 162 3.63 5.24 -17.47
N VAL A 163 4.70 5.80 -18.00
CA VAL A 163 5.17 5.53 -19.38
C VAL A 163 5.64 4.08 -19.49
N TRP A 164 6.38 3.59 -18.47
CA TRP A 164 6.82 2.20 -18.41
C TRP A 164 5.64 1.21 -18.43
N ARG A 165 4.58 1.51 -17.67
CA ARG A 165 3.34 0.69 -17.68
C ARG A 165 2.69 0.67 -19.07
N ASP A 166 2.63 1.81 -19.75
CA ASP A 166 2.04 1.90 -21.09
C ASP A 166 2.86 1.11 -22.12
N ILE A 167 4.17 1.22 -22.10
CA ILE A 167 5.09 0.43 -22.96
C ILE A 167 4.85 -1.08 -22.73
N LYS A 168 4.80 -1.52 -21.48
CA LYS A 168 4.54 -2.93 -21.15
C LYS A 168 3.16 -3.41 -21.62
N LYS A 169 2.15 -2.55 -21.51
CA LYS A 169 0.79 -2.86 -21.99
C LYS A 169 0.78 -3.02 -23.52
N GLN A 170 1.41 -2.12 -24.25
CA GLN A 170 1.53 -2.19 -25.71
C GLN A 170 2.28 -3.45 -26.16
N LYS A 171 3.42 -3.74 -25.54
CA LYS A 171 4.19 -4.96 -25.82
C LYS A 171 3.35 -6.23 -25.65
N ARG A 172 2.63 -6.35 -24.54
CA ARG A 172 1.74 -7.49 -24.31
C ARG A 172 0.58 -7.58 -25.31
N ALA A 173 0.08 -6.46 -25.81
CA ALA A 173 -0.96 -6.43 -26.83
C ALA A 173 -0.43 -6.93 -28.17
N LEU A 174 0.76 -6.51 -28.57
CA LEU A 174 1.44 -6.98 -29.79
C LEU A 174 1.74 -8.49 -29.72
N GLU A 175 2.29 -8.98 -28.63
CA GLU A 175 2.56 -10.41 -28.42
C GLU A 175 1.30 -11.29 -28.53
N LYS A 176 0.12 -10.76 -28.16
CA LYS A 176 -1.16 -11.47 -28.30
C LYS A 176 -1.75 -11.40 -29.69
N SER A 177 -1.39 -10.43 -30.50
CA SER A 177 -1.91 -10.22 -31.86
C SER A 177 -1.08 -10.89 -32.94
N THR A 178 0.09 -11.44 -32.62
CA THR A 178 0.94 -12.19 -33.56
C THR A 178 0.60 -13.68 -33.43
N PRO A 179 -0.18 -14.27 -34.33
CA PRO A 179 -0.38 -15.72 -34.38
C PRO A 179 0.92 -16.38 -34.82
N PHE A 180 1.24 -17.54 -34.24
CA PHE A 180 2.30 -18.44 -34.70
C PHE A 180 1.96 -19.06 -36.04
#